data_4a477a2306fbe3df2e046d2c554b2d77
#
_entry.id   4a477a2306fbe3df2e046d2c554b2d77
#
_cell.length_a   1.000
_cell.length_b   1.000
_cell.length_c   1.000
_cell.angle_alpha   90.00
_cell.angle_beta   90.00
_cell.angle_gamma   90.00
#
_symmetry.space_group_name_H-M   'P 1'
#
loop_
_entity.id
_entity.type
_entity.pdbx_description
1 polymer ?
#
loop_
_entity_poly.entity_id
_entity_poly.type
_entity_poly.pdbx_seq_one_letter_code
_entity_poly.pdbx_strand_id
1 'polypeptide(L)'
;VELAFGVMSQEQRDYVKKVVRGGREKTITFAQPESLTRVIGIASGKGGVGKSSVTANLGVAFAKKGLRVGILDADVYGHSIPRLMGLMGQRPTAIDQLFIPLESFGVKVVSMEMFKPERSDPVAYRGPLLHRVLEQLLSDAHWGDLDVLLIDLPPGTGDLAISLGQLIPNSEIVVVTTPQIAAAEVAERAGRIAHQIHQRVIGVIENMSEYGCPTCGEKIALFGSGGGEETSRRLSALVGIDVPLLGKIAFNPELRTGGDDGVPLVQAAPDSDSAQSILAIAEILVKRSKSLVGVRLGISPESN
;
A
#
# COMPACT_ATOMS: atom_id res chain seq x y z
N VAL A 1 -36.32 -8.47 -20.57
CA VAL A 1 -35.75 -7.12 -20.56
C VAL A 1 -34.78 -7.06 -21.72
N GLU A 2 -35.08 -6.26 -22.73
CA GLU A 2 -34.16 -5.98 -23.84
C GLU A 2 -33.18 -4.90 -23.36
N LEU A 3 -31.88 -5.21 -23.37
CA LEU A 3 -30.83 -4.26 -23.04
C LEU A 3 -30.25 -3.71 -24.35
N ALA A 4 -30.40 -2.42 -24.59
CA ALA A 4 -29.77 -1.73 -25.70
C ALA A 4 -28.49 -1.03 -25.20
N PHE A 5 -27.36 -1.31 -25.83
CA PHE A 5 -26.10 -0.64 -25.53
C PHE A 5 -25.84 0.46 -26.57
N GLY A 6 -25.51 1.65 -26.10
CA GLY A 6 -25.16 2.79 -26.93
C GLY A 6 -23.84 3.45 -26.47
N VAL A 7 -23.24 4.24 -27.37
CA VAL A 7 -22.05 5.02 -27.03
C VAL A 7 -22.55 6.38 -26.46
N MET A 8 -22.06 6.72 -25.27
CA MET A 8 -22.37 7.99 -24.61
C MET A 8 -21.84 9.19 -25.42
N SER A 9 -22.68 10.23 -25.57
CA SER A 9 -22.26 11.53 -26.08
C SER A 9 -21.25 12.20 -25.12
N GLN A 10 -20.57 13.25 -25.60
CA GLN A 10 -19.64 14.02 -24.73
C GLN A 10 -20.37 14.62 -23.52
N GLU A 11 -21.55 15.19 -23.71
CA GLU A 11 -22.38 15.74 -22.62
C GLU A 11 -22.77 14.67 -21.59
N GLN A 12 -23.14 13.50 -22.05
CA GLN A 12 -23.45 12.37 -21.14
C GLN A 12 -22.22 11.93 -20.35
N ARG A 13 -21.05 11.86 -20.99
CA ARG A 13 -19.80 11.55 -20.30
C ARG A 13 -19.44 12.59 -19.25
N ASP A 14 -19.59 13.88 -19.56
CA ASP A 14 -19.30 14.98 -18.65
C ASP A 14 -20.30 15.00 -17.47
N TYR A 15 -21.56 14.69 -17.74
CA TYR A 15 -22.57 14.52 -16.70
C TYR A 15 -22.21 13.37 -15.75
N VAL A 16 -21.88 12.20 -16.28
CA VAL A 16 -21.49 11.04 -15.46
C VAL A 16 -20.24 11.34 -14.63
N LYS A 17 -19.20 11.97 -15.21
CA LYS A 17 -18.01 12.41 -14.47
C LYS A 17 -18.36 13.34 -13.32
N LYS A 18 -19.26 14.31 -13.55
CA LYS A 18 -19.71 15.23 -12.52
C LYS A 18 -20.47 14.53 -11.40
N VAL A 19 -21.34 13.58 -11.73
CA VAL A 19 -22.09 12.79 -10.75
C VAL A 19 -21.17 11.90 -9.92
N VAL A 20 -20.28 11.16 -10.58
CA VAL A 20 -19.33 10.24 -9.92
C VAL A 20 -18.36 10.99 -9.01
N ARG A 21 -17.94 12.19 -9.39
CA ARG A 21 -17.10 13.08 -8.55
C ARG A 21 -17.90 13.84 -7.47
N GLY A 22 -19.20 13.65 -7.40
CA GLY A 22 -20.06 14.41 -6.47
C GLY A 22 -20.03 15.92 -6.70
N GLY A 23 -19.83 16.37 -7.95
CA GLY A 23 -19.72 17.78 -8.31
C GLY A 23 -18.38 18.45 -7.99
N ARG A 24 -17.39 17.69 -7.47
CA ARG A 24 -16.06 18.22 -7.10
C ARG A 24 -15.15 18.33 -8.31
N GLU A 25 -14.21 19.29 -8.27
CA GLU A 25 -13.11 19.37 -9.20
C GLU A 25 -12.15 18.18 -9.01
N LYS A 26 -11.23 17.99 -9.99
CA LYS A 26 -10.18 16.97 -9.91
C LYS A 26 -9.25 17.29 -8.75
N THR A 27 -9.38 16.56 -7.65
CA THR A 27 -8.56 16.70 -6.45
C THR A 27 -8.19 15.34 -5.89
N ILE A 28 -7.05 15.26 -5.21
CA ILE A 28 -6.70 14.09 -4.41
C ILE A 28 -7.48 14.19 -3.10
N THR A 29 -8.58 13.43 -2.98
CA THR A 29 -9.45 13.45 -1.80
C THR A 29 -8.72 13.10 -0.51
N PHE A 30 -7.68 12.25 -0.61
CA PHE A 30 -6.89 11.80 0.53
C PHE A 30 -5.95 12.87 1.11
N ALA A 31 -5.64 13.91 0.33
CA ALA A 31 -4.81 15.04 0.75
C ALA A 31 -5.61 16.14 1.44
N GLN A 32 -6.95 16.07 1.40
CA GLN A 32 -7.79 17.08 2.02
C GLN A 32 -7.74 16.97 3.55
N PRO A 33 -7.77 18.10 4.29
CA PRO A 33 -7.73 18.09 5.75
C PRO A 33 -8.87 17.28 6.39
N GLU A 34 -10.02 17.25 5.74
CA GLU A 34 -11.22 16.56 6.20
C GLU A 34 -11.21 15.05 5.90
N SER A 35 -10.21 14.58 5.14
CA SER A 35 -10.13 13.17 4.78
C SER A 35 -9.92 12.30 6.01
N LEU A 36 -10.83 11.37 6.24
CA LEU A 36 -10.72 10.36 7.29
C LEU A 36 -9.93 9.13 6.85
N THR A 37 -9.61 8.99 5.57
CA THR A 37 -8.85 7.87 5.03
C THR A 37 -7.42 7.89 5.57
N ARG A 38 -6.97 6.79 6.14
CA ARG A 38 -5.56 6.57 6.43
C ARG A 38 -4.82 6.13 5.18
N VAL A 39 -3.77 6.84 4.81
CA VAL A 39 -2.90 6.46 3.69
C VAL A 39 -1.59 5.92 4.24
N ILE A 40 -1.29 4.66 3.93
CA ILE A 40 -0.11 3.95 4.43
C ILE A 40 0.73 3.48 3.24
N GLY A 41 1.90 4.08 3.06
CA GLY A 41 2.91 3.61 2.11
C GLY A 41 3.65 2.40 2.69
N ILE A 42 3.72 1.32 1.91
CA ILE A 42 4.51 0.15 2.24
C ILE A 42 5.83 0.26 1.49
N ALA A 43 6.90 0.48 2.24
CA ALA A 43 8.23 0.71 1.72
C ALA A 43 9.18 -0.45 2.04
N SER A 44 10.23 -0.61 1.27
CA SER A 44 11.32 -1.54 1.58
C SER A 44 12.65 -0.99 1.09
N GLY A 45 13.71 -1.29 1.79
CA GLY A 45 15.06 -0.86 1.39
C GLY A 45 15.58 -1.54 0.14
N LYS A 46 15.20 -2.79 -0.12
CA LYS A 46 15.62 -3.60 -1.28
C LYS A 46 14.45 -4.37 -1.87
N GLY A 47 14.59 -4.81 -3.12
CA GLY A 47 13.67 -5.73 -3.76
C GLY A 47 13.74 -7.14 -3.16
N GLY A 48 12.70 -7.94 -3.37
CA GLY A 48 12.67 -9.35 -2.98
C GLY A 48 12.38 -9.63 -1.49
N VAL A 49 12.04 -8.62 -0.68
CA VAL A 49 11.65 -8.80 0.74
C VAL A 49 10.18 -9.25 0.92
N GLY A 50 9.44 -9.40 -0.15
CA GLY A 50 8.02 -9.76 -0.10
C GLY A 50 7.08 -8.59 0.23
N LYS A 51 7.50 -7.34 0.02
CA LYS A 51 6.72 -6.13 0.27
C LYS A 51 5.30 -6.21 -0.30
N SER A 52 5.16 -6.49 -1.60
CA SER A 52 3.86 -6.55 -2.29
C SER A 52 2.97 -7.68 -1.78
N SER A 53 3.56 -8.85 -1.42
CA SER A 53 2.82 -9.95 -0.79
C SER A 53 2.28 -9.52 0.59
N VAL A 54 3.07 -8.80 1.38
CA VAL A 54 2.63 -8.22 2.66
C VAL A 54 1.53 -7.19 2.41
N THR A 55 1.68 -6.31 1.42
CA THR A 55 0.68 -5.28 1.06
C THR A 55 -0.67 -5.91 0.68
N ALA A 56 -0.68 -6.89 -0.22
CA ALA A 56 -1.90 -7.58 -0.65
C ALA A 56 -2.60 -8.28 0.52
N ASN A 57 -1.84 -9.00 1.33
CA ASN A 57 -2.38 -9.72 2.48
C ASN A 57 -2.88 -8.77 3.58
N LEU A 58 -2.21 -7.66 3.86
CA LEU A 58 -2.70 -6.62 4.78
C LEU A 58 -4.00 -5.99 4.28
N GLY A 59 -4.11 -5.73 2.98
CA GLY A 59 -5.33 -5.21 2.38
C GLY A 59 -6.52 -6.14 2.62
N VAL A 60 -6.37 -7.43 2.34
CA VAL A 60 -7.40 -8.44 2.61
C VAL A 60 -7.67 -8.59 4.11
N ALA A 61 -6.64 -8.52 4.97
CA ALA A 61 -6.80 -8.56 6.41
C ALA A 61 -7.63 -7.38 6.94
N PHE A 62 -7.43 -6.18 6.42
CA PHE A 62 -8.26 -5.00 6.76
C PHE A 62 -9.71 -5.16 6.26
N ALA A 63 -9.91 -5.65 5.03
CA ALA A 63 -11.24 -5.89 4.49
C ALA A 63 -12.01 -6.93 5.33
N LYS A 64 -11.36 -8.01 5.78
CA LYS A 64 -11.95 -9.01 6.70
C LYS A 64 -12.35 -8.41 8.06
N LYS A 65 -11.78 -7.28 8.46
CA LYS A 65 -12.17 -6.52 9.66
C LYS A 65 -13.32 -5.52 9.38
N GLY A 66 -13.89 -5.54 8.18
CA GLY A 66 -15.00 -4.67 7.78
C GLY A 66 -14.60 -3.27 7.34
N LEU A 67 -13.31 -3.02 7.10
CA LEU A 67 -12.84 -1.74 6.59
C LEU A 67 -13.01 -1.66 5.07
N ARG A 68 -13.26 -0.46 4.56
CA ARG A 68 -13.24 -0.14 3.13
C ARG A 68 -11.79 0.13 2.73
N VAL A 69 -11.23 -0.74 1.92
CA VAL A 69 -9.79 -0.76 1.63
C VAL A 69 -9.51 -0.52 0.17
N GLY A 70 -8.48 0.29 -0.10
CA GLY A 70 -7.87 0.43 -1.41
C GLY A 70 -6.39 -0.01 -1.38
N ILE A 71 -5.92 -0.54 -2.50
CA ILE A 71 -4.50 -0.77 -2.76
C ILE A 71 -4.12 -0.06 -4.06
N LEU A 72 -3.13 0.81 -3.99
CA LEU A 72 -2.47 1.39 -5.15
C LEU A 72 -1.10 0.75 -5.32
N ASP A 73 -0.91 0.02 -6.42
CA ASP A 73 0.39 -0.51 -6.83
C ASP A 73 1.16 0.58 -7.59
N ALA A 74 2.12 1.16 -6.92
CA ALA A 74 3.00 2.19 -7.45
C ALA A 74 4.39 1.63 -7.86
N ASP A 75 4.63 0.33 -7.74
CA ASP A 75 5.87 -0.29 -8.20
C ASP A 75 5.88 -0.46 -9.72
N VAL A 76 6.40 0.56 -10.40
CA VAL A 76 6.41 0.65 -11.88
C VAL A 76 7.20 -0.45 -12.55
N TYR A 77 8.18 -1.02 -11.86
CA TYR A 77 9.11 -2.00 -12.41
C TYR A 77 8.76 -3.43 -12.02
N GLY A 78 8.02 -3.61 -10.93
CA GLY A 78 7.72 -4.91 -10.35
C GLY A 78 6.24 -5.15 -10.06
N HIS A 79 5.33 -4.65 -10.91
CA HIS A 79 3.87 -4.76 -10.74
C HIS A 79 3.45 -6.16 -10.28
N SER A 80 3.23 -6.32 -8.98
CA SER A 80 2.92 -7.62 -8.38
C SER A 80 1.49 -7.70 -7.85
N ILE A 81 0.90 -6.57 -7.47
CA ILE A 81 -0.43 -6.55 -6.83
C ILE A 81 -1.53 -7.14 -7.71
N PRO A 82 -1.63 -6.86 -9.03
CA PRO A 82 -2.65 -7.49 -9.86
C PRO A 82 -2.55 -9.02 -9.88
N ARG A 83 -1.33 -9.57 -9.91
CA ARG A 83 -1.10 -11.02 -9.81
C ARG A 83 -1.55 -11.55 -8.46
N LEU A 84 -1.07 -10.96 -7.38
CA LEU A 84 -1.35 -11.37 -6.00
C LEU A 84 -2.84 -11.33 -5.65
N MET A 85 -3.61 -10.49 -6.35
CA MET A 85 -5.05 -10.27 -6.13
C MET A 85 -5.94 -10.97 -7.18
N GLY A 86 -5.39 -11.79 -8.07
CA GLY A 86 -6.15 -12.51 -9.10
C GLY A 86 -6.75 -11.61 -10.19
N LEU A 87 -6.18 -10.43 -10.39
CA LEU A 87 -6.69 -9.42 -11.33
C LEU A 87 -5.86 -9.32 -12.62
N MET A 88 -5.04 -10.35 -12.90
CA MET A 88 -4.18 -10.37 -14.07
C MET A 88 -4.96 -10.26 -15.38
N GLY A 89 -4.56 -9.31 -16.23
CA GLY A 89 -5.18 -9.08 -17.55
C GLY A 89 -6.50 -8.33 -17.53
N GLN A 90 -7.05 -8.03 -16.35
CA GLN A 90 -8.24 -7.21 -16.23
C GLN A 90 -7.86 -5.72 -16.35
N ARG A 91 -8.79 -4.94 -16.91
CA ARG A 91 -8.65 -3.49 -17.06
C ARG A 91 -9.79 -2.77 -16.37
N PRO A 92 -9.50 -1.64 -15.68
CA PRO A 92 -10.54 -0.80 -15.12
C PRO A 92 -11.50 -0.28 -16.19
N THR A 93 -12.77 -0.16 -15.85
CA THR A 93 -13.72 0.58 -16.68
C THR A 93 -13.40 2.07 -16.59
N ALA A 94 -13.21 2.71 -17.74
CA ALA A 94 -12.85 4.13 -17.79
C ALA A 94 -13.86 4.94 -18.60
N ILE A 95 -14.08 6.17 -18.17
CA ILE A 95 -14.81 7.22 -18.91
C ILE A 95 -13.86 8.41 -19.02
N ASP A 96 -13.25 8.55 -20.19
CA ASP A 96 -12.13 9.46 -20.43
C ASP A 96 -10.97 9.18 -19.46
N GLN A 97 -10.66 10.11 -18.56
CA GLN A 97 -9.61 9.95 -17.53
C GLN A 97 -10.11 9.35 -16.22
N LEU A 98 -11.43 9.37 -15.97
CA LEU A 98 -12.01 8.79 -14.76
C LEU A 98 -12.16 7.29 -14.92
N PHE A 99 -11.68 6.52 -13.96
CA PHE A 99 -11.80 5.07 -13.98
C PHE A 99 -12.24 4.50 -12.64
N ILE A 100 -12.87 3.33 -12.71
CA ILE A 100 -13.37 2.60 -11.54
C ILE A 100 -12.31 1.54 -11.19
N PRO A 101 -11.75 1.56 -9.95
CA PRO A 101 -10.84 0.51 -9.49
C PRO A 101 -11.43 -0.89 -9.68
N LEU A 102 -10.59 -1.85 -9.99
CA LEU A 102 -10.98 -3.26 -9.91
C LEU A 102 -11.17 -3.66 -8.45
N GLU A 103 -11.97 -4.68 -8.21
CA GLU A 103 -12.22 -5.17 -6.86
C GLU A 103 -11.94 -6.66 -6.76
N SER A 104 -11.22 -7.05 -5.72
CA SER A 104 -10.94 -8.44 -5.39
C SER A 104 -10.85 -8.61 -3.88
N PHE A 105 -11.46 -9.66 -3.33
CA PHE A 105 -11.52 -9.97 -1.89
C PHE A 105 -11.97 -8.78 -1.01
N GLY A 106 -12.88 -7.93 -1.52
CA GLY A 106 -13.38 -6.74 -0.83
C GLY A 106 -12.39 -5.57 -0.80
N VAL A 107 -11.37 -5.59 -1.65
CA VAL A 107 -10.33 -4.56 -1.76
C VAL A 107 -10.37 -3.94 -3.14
N LYS A 108 -10.42 -2.61 -3.22
CA LYS A 108 -10.27 -1.87 -4.48
C LYS A 108 -8.81 -1.81 -4.87
N VAL A 109 -8.50 -2.15 -6.11
CA VAL A 109 -7.12 -2.26 -6.60
C VAL A 109 -6.94 -1.41 -7.84
N VAL A 110 -5.87 -0.61 -7.83
CA VAL A 110 -5.36 0.13 -8.99
C VAL A 110 -3.87 -0.16 -9.12
N SER A 111 -3.42 -0.49 -10.31
CA SER A 111 -2.01 -0.65 -10.63
C SER A 111 -1.68 0.06 -11.94
N MET A 112 -0.48 0.60 -12.03
CA MET A 112 0.02 1.20 -13.27
C MET A 112 0.04 0.19 -14.43
N GLU A 113 0.21 -1.09 -14.15
CA GLU A 113 0.17 -2.17 -15.17
C GLU A 113 -1.14 -2.19 -15.95
N MET A 114 -2.26 -1.87 -15.27
CA MET A 114 -3.61 -1.94 -15.86
C MET A 114 -3.83 -0.94 -17.01
N PHE A 115 -2.96 0.07 -17.13
CA PHE A 115 -3.05 1.13 -18.13
C PHE A 115 -2.01 1.00 -19.25
N LYS A 116 -1.12 0.01 -19.19
CA LYS A 116 -0.16 -0.24 -20.28
C LYS A 116 -0.89 -0.81 -21.49
N PRO A 117 -0.57 -0.35 -22.74
CA PRO A 117 -1.10 -0.93 -23.96
C PRO A 117 -0.73 -2.40 -24.09
N GLU A 118 0.55 -2.71 -23.93
CA GLU A 118 1.10 -4.06 -23.85
C GLU A 118 1.95 -4.23 -22.57
N ARG A 119 1.92 -5.42 -21.98
CA ARG A 119 2.65 -5.72 -20.75
C ARG A 119 4.16 -5.65 -20.91
N SER A 120 4.64 -6.03 -22.10
CA SER A 120 6.06 -6.08 -22.44
C SER A 120 6.68 -4.72 -22.70
N ASP A 121 5.87 -3.65 -22.82
CA ASP A 121 6.38 -2.35 -23.15
C ASP A 121 7.26 -1.81 -22.01
N PRO A 122 8.57 -1.60 -22.27
CA PRO A 122 9.44 -0.98 -21.30
C PRO A 122 9.05 0.48 -21.14
N VAL A 123 8.51 0.83 -19.99
CA VAL A 123 8.19 2.23 -19.71
C VAL A 123 9.30 2.84 -18.88
N ALA A 124 10.09 3.70 -19.52
CA ALA A 124 11.12 4.48 -18.84
C ALA A 124 10.49 5.74 -18.20
N TYR A 125 9.93 5.57 -17.01
CA TYR A 125 9.46 6.73 -16.25
C TYR A 125 10.64 7.42 -15.55
N ARG A 126 10.81 8.71 -15.81
CA ARG A 126 11.70 9.57 -15.01
C ARG A 126 10.90 10.23 -13.89
N GLY A 127 11.57 10.68 -12.81
CA GLY A 127 10.94 11.19 -11.60
C GLY A 127 9.71 12.10 -11.79
N PRO A 128 9.77 13.18 -12.61
CA PRO A 128 8.61 14.07 -12.82
C PRO A 128 7.40 13.37 -13.45
N LEU A 129 7.64 12.36 -14.31
CA LEU A 129 6.56 11.59 -14.92
C LEU A 129 5.91 10.65 -13.93
N LEU A 130 6.72 10.03 -13.06
CA LEU A 130 6.23 9.17 -11.98
C LEU A 130 5.33 9.94 -11.01
N HIS A 131 5.72 11.17 -10.66
CA HIS A 131 4.89 12.04 -9.82
C HIS A 131 3.52 12.30 -10.45
N ARG A 132 3.47 12.67 -11.73
CA ARG A 132 2.20 12.90 -12.46
C ARG A 132 1.34 11.64 -12.53
N VAL A 133 1.94 10.49 -12.77
CA VAL A 133 1.19 9.23 -12.84
C VAL A 133 0.62 8.89 -11.48
N LEU A 134 1.39 9.02 -10.40
CA LEU A 134 0.88 8.81 -9.04
C LEU A 134 -0.27 9.77 -8.73
N GLU A 135 -0.13 11.05 -9.07
CA GLU A 135 -1.19 12.05 -8.95
C GLU A 135 -2.45 11.64 -9.71
N GLN A 136 -2.32 11.18 -10.96
CA GLN A 136 -3.45 10.71 -11.77
C GLN A 136 -4.14 9.50 -11.15
N LEU A 137 -3.39 8.49 -10.70
CA LEU A 137 -3.97 7.29 -10.10
C LEU A 137 -4.69 7.60 -8.78
N LEU A 138 -4.25 8.62 -8.05
CA LEU A 138 -4.90 9.08 -6.83
C LEU A 138 -6.15 9.93 -7.10
N SER A 139 -6.15 10.75 -8.15
CA SER A 139 -7.21 11.73 -8.43
C SER A 139 -8.25 11.25 -9.45
N ASP A 140 -7.87 10.42 -10.42
CA ASP A 140 -8.74 9.97 -11.50
C ASP A 140 -9.43 8.62 -11.21
N ALA A 141 -8.97 7.87 -10.22
CA ALA A 141 -9.67 6.68 -9.75
C ALA A 141 -10.87 7.07 -8.88
N HIS A 142 -12.01 6.45 -9.14
CA HIS A 142 -13.17 6.56 -8.26
C HIS A 142 -13.00 5.65 -7.03
N TRP A 143 -12.17 6.08 -6.09
CA TRP A 143 -11.92 5.31 -4.87
C TRP A 143 -13.16 5.21 -3.96
N GLY A 144 -14.06 6.22 -4.01
CA GLY A 144 -15.15 6.36 -3.05
C GLY A 144 -14.62 6.62 -1.63
N ASP A 145 -15.45 6.31 -0.64
CA ASP A 145 -15.05 6.44 0.75
C ASP A 145 -14.21 5.23 1.17
N LEU A 146 -12.96 5.46 1.49
CA LEU A 146 -12.04 4.45 2.05
C LEU A 146 -11.75 4.75 3.51
N ASP A 147 -11.58 3.69 4.31
CA ASP A 147 -11.03 3.79 5.65
C ASP A 147 -9.50 3.72 5.61
N VAL A 148 -8.94 2.89 4.70
CA VAL A 148 -7.50 2.71 4.50
C VAL A 148 -7.17 2.64 3.02
N LEU A 149 -6.12 3.37 2.60
CA LEU A 149 -5.45 3.20 1.30
C LEU A 149 -4.02 2.73 1.54
N LEU A 150 -3.68 1.54 1.08
CA LEU A 150 -2.31 1.02 1.04
C LEU A 150 -1.67 1.41 -0.29
N ILE A 151 -0.43 1.89 -0.23
CA ILE A 151 0.35 2.22 -1.43
C ILE A 151 1.59 1.35 -1.45
N ASP A 152 1.66 0.42 -2.39
CA ASP A 152 2.81 -0.45 -2.60
C ASP A 152 3.90 0.32 -3.34
N LEU A 153 4.90 0.81 -2.61
CA LEU A 153 5.98 1.65 -3.14
C LEU A 153 7.05 0.79 -3.82
N PRO A 154 7.77 1.29 -4.84
CA PRO A 154 8.92 0.57 -5.38
C PRO A 154 10.00 0.37 -4.31
N PRO A 155 10.85 -0.66 -4.47
CA PRO A 155 11.94 -0.89 -3.54
C PRO A 155 12.98 0.24 -3.60
N GLY A 156 13.62 0.50 -2.46
CA GLY A 156 14.65 1.52 -2.32
C GLY A 156 14.12 2.88 -1.89
N THR A 157 14.93 3.91 -2.12
CA THR A 157 14.72 5.29 -1.65
C THR A 157 14.30 6.20 -2.80
N GLY A 158 13.29 5.77 -3.58
CA GLY A 158 13.01 6.38 -4.85
C GLY A 158 12.12 7.63 -4.79
N ASP A 159 12.06 8.31 -5.94
CA ASP A 159 11.28 9.52 -6.19
C ASP A 159 9.79 9.37 -5.84
N LEU A 160 9.25 8.13 -5.86
CA LEU A 160 7.84 7.88 -5.57
C LEU A 160 7.48 8.02 -4.09
N ALA A 161 8.37 7.67 -3.16
CA ALA A 161 8.15 7.93 -1.75
C ALA A 161 8.11 9.45 -1.48
N ILE A 162 9.01 10.20 -2.13
CA ILE A 162 9.03 11.67 -2.08
C ILE A 162 7.75 12.24 -2.67
N SER A 163 7.34 11.75 -3.83
CA SER A 163 6.09 12.17 -4.50
C SER A 163 4.86 11.91 -3.64
N LEU A 164 4.80 10.75 -2.96
CA LEU A 164 3.72 10.44 -2.04
C LEU A 164 3.65 11.45 -0.88
N GLY A 165 4.78 11.77 -0.25
CA GLY A 165 4.83 12.75 0.82
C GLY A 165 4.44 14.17 0.39
N GLN A 166 4.76 14.55 -0.85
CA GLN A 166 4.33 15.82 -1.44
C GLN A 166 2.84 15.86 -1.77
N LEU A 167 2.30 14.77 -2.34
CA LEU A 167 0.89 14.66 -2.73
C LEU A 167 -0.04 14.42 -1.54
N ILE A 168 0.42 13.66 -0.55
CA ILE A 168 -0.34 13.31 0.67
C ILE A 168 0.56 13.48 1.90
N PRO A 169 0.74 14.70 2.41
CA PRO A 169 1.68 14.98 3.51
C PRO A 169 1.38 14.21 4.81
N ASN A 170 0.12 13.84 5.03
CA ASN A 170 -0.30 13.10 6.21
C ASN A 170 -0.24 11.58 6.03
N SER A 171 0.39 11.09 4.95
CA SER A 171 0.59 9.65 4.76
C SER A 171 1.61 9.09 5.75
N GLU A 172 1.39 7.84 6.12
CA GLU A 172 2.22 7.08 7.05
C GLU A 172 3.06 6.05 6.29
N ILE A 173 4.19 5.63 6.82
CA ILE A 173 5.07 4.64 6.21
C ILE A 173 5.23 3.43 7.15
N VAL A 174 5.04 2.24 6.58
CA VAL A 174 5.45 0.96 7.17
C VAL A 174 6.64 0.43 6.37
N VAL A 175 7.68 0.01 7.06
CA VAL A 175 8.90 -0.52 6.43
C VAL A 175 8.88 -2.05 6.52
N VAL A 176 8.99 -2.73 5.37
CA VAL A 176 9.13 -4.18 5.29
C VAL A 176 10.61 -4.54 5.10
N THR A 177 11.11 -5.43 5.94
CA THR A 177 12.48 -5.93 5.94
C THR A 177 12.53 -7.45 6.06
N THR A 178 13.74 -8.03 6.10
CA THR A 178 13.99 -9.45 6.34
C THR A 178 14.94 -9.61 7.53
N PRO A 179 15.12 -10.82 8.10
CA PRO A 179 15.96 -11.05 9.27
C PRO A 179 17.44 -10.70 9.09
N GLN A 180 17.90 -10.55 7.86
CA GLN A 180 19.30 -10.21 7.55
C GLN A 180 19.67 -8.82 8.06
N ILE A 181 20.70 -8.72 8.89
CA ILE A 181 21.17 -7.44 9.46
C ILE A 181 21.54 -6.43 8.37
N ALA A 182 22.13 -6.87 7.27
CA ALA A 182 22.41 -6.01 6.11
C ALA A 182 21.15 -5.36 5.50
N ALA A 183 19.98 -5.96 5.68
CA ALA A 183 18.71 -5.36 5.24
C ALA A 183 18.33 -4.13 6.09
N ALA A 184 18.74 -4.08 7.36
CA ALA A 184 18.48 -2.97 8.25
C ALA A 184 19.14 -1.66 7.76
N GLU A 185 20.35 -1.71 7.24
CA GLU A 185 21.05 -0.53 6.69
C GLU A 185 20.32 0.07 5.49
N VAL A 186 19.77 -0.80 4.64
CA VAL A 186 19.04 -0.35 3.45
C VAL A 186 17.62 0.14 3.82
N ALA A 187 16.98 -0.51 4.81
CA ALA A 187 15.69 -0.09 5.34
C ALA A 187 15.78 1.27 6.06
N GLU A 188 16.90 1.54 6.75
CA GLU A 188 17.19 2.85 7.36
C GLU A 188 17.13 3.99 6.32
N ARG A 189 17.59 3.76 5.09
CA ARG A 189 17.53 4.77 4.03
C ARG A 189 16.08 5.13 3.67
N ALA A 190 15.19 4.15 3.59
CA ALA A 190 13.77 4.40 3.32
C ALA A 190 13.14 5.25 4.44
N GLY A 191 13.44 4.94 5.70
CA GLY A 191 13.00 5.74 6.84
C GLY A 191 13.60 7.14 6.87
N ARG A 192 14.86 7.30 6.46
CA ARG A 192 15.52 8.62 6.37
C ARG A 192 14.82 9.55 5.39
N ILE A 193 14.42 9.03 4.22
CA ILE A 193 13.64 9.81 3.25
C ILE A 193 12.27 10.16 3.81
N ALA A 194 11.54 9.19 4.37
CA ALA A 194 10.26 9.45 4.99
C ALA A 194 10.36 10.58 6.04
N HIS A 195 11.40 10.56 6.87
CA HIS A 195 11.65 11.62 7.85
C HIS A 195 11.94 12.99 7.19
N GLN A 196 12.76 13.02 6.13
CA GLN A 196 13.08 14.27 5.42
C GLN A 196 11.87 14.93 4.77
N ILE A 197 10.87 14.15 4.36
CA ILE A 197 9.62 14.65 3.77
C ILE A 197 8.48 14.71 4.80
N HIS A 198 8.82 14.67 6.08
CA HIS A 198 7.88 14.77 7.20
C HIS A 198 6.80 13.69 7.26
N GLN A 199 7.01 12.55 6.61
CA GLN A 199 6.14 11.39 6.75
C GLN A 199 6.47 10.63 8.04
N ARG A 200 5.43 10.15 8.70
CA ARG A 200 5.56 9.37 9.92
C ARG A 200 5.86 7.90 9.60
N VAL A 201 7.01 7.39 10.03
CA VAL A 201 7.27 5.94 10.02
C VAL A 201 6.58 5.32 11.23
N ILE A 202 5.56 4.49 10.98
CA ILE A 202 4.70 3.94 12.03
C ILE A 202 5.09 2.54 12.50
N GLY A 203 6.02 1.88 11.82
CA GLY A 203 6.55 0.60 12.28
C GLY A 203 7.28 -0.18 11.21
N VAL A 204 7.84 -1.29 11.65
CA VAL A 204 8.60 -2.26 10.86
C VAL A 204 7.87 -3.60 10.85
N ILE A 205 7.88 -4.29 9.72
CA ILE A 205 7.45 -5.68 9.57
C ILE A 205 8.65 -6.49 9.11
N GLU A 206 9.03 -7.52 9.88
CA GLU A 206 10.02 -8.50 9.46
C GLU A 206 9.32 -9.64 8.72
N ASN A 207 9.56 -9.77 7.44
CA ASN A 207 9.07 -10.88 6.63
C ASN A 207 10.14 -11.95 6.46
N MET A 208 9.74 -13.20 6.24
CA MET A 208 10.63 -14.36 6.10
C MET A 208 11.47 -14.63 7.38
N SER A 209 10.85 -14.43 8.55
CA SER A 209 11.57 -14.48 9.83
C SER A 209 12.14 -15.85 10.16
N GLU A 210 11.33 -16.88 10.04
CA GLU A 210 11.71 -18.27 10.33
C GLU A 210 10.91 -19.21 9.44
N TYR A 211 11.39 -20.40 9.26
CA TYR A 211 10.71 -21.49 8.56
C TYR A 211 10.43 -22.63 9.52
N GLY A 212 9.16 -23.00 9.66
CA GLY A 212 8.77 -24.20 10.41
C GLY A 212 8.98 -25.46 9.57
N CYS A 213 9.79 -26.37 10.03
CA CYS A 213 9.97 -27.67 9.37
C CYS A 213 8.62 -28.43 9.33
N PRO A 214 8.11 -28.82 8.15
CA PRO A 214 6.81 -29.50 8.06
C PRO A 214 6.82 -30.92 8.68
N THR A 215 8.00 -31.49 8.92
CA THR A 215 8.13 -32.84 9.46
C THR A 215 8.22 -32.87 10.99
N CYS A 216 8.98 -31.96 11.60
CA CYS A 216 9.23 -31.94 13.03
C CYS A 216 8.79 -30.66 13.76
N GLY A 217 8.36 -29.64 13.03
CA GLY A 217 7.96 -28.35 13.60
C GLY A 217 9.11 -27.47 14.07
N GLU A 218 10.36 -27.90 13.93
CA GLU A 218 11.52 -27.10 14.32
C GLU A 218 11.58 -25.81 13.52
N LYS A 219 11.83 -24.69 14.21
CA LYS A 219 11.92 -23.37 13.61
C LYS A 219 13.36 -23.09 13.17
N ILE A 220 13.55 -22.85 11.89
CA ILE A 220 14.85 -22.66 11.25
C ILE A 220 14.95 -21.21 10.77
N ALA A 221 15.96 -20.49 11.23
CA ALA A 221 16.26 -19.14 10.81
C ALA A 221 17.04 -19.13 9.48
N LEU A 222 16.35 -19.39 8.36
CA LEU A 222 16.95 -19.51 7.02
C LEU A 222 17.74 -18.28 6.59
N PHE A 223 17.31 -17.10 7.01
CA PHE A 223 17.88 -15.80 6.62
C PHE A 223 18.55 -15.09 7.82
N GLY A 224 18.87 -15.80 8.88
CA GLY A 224 19.39 -15.22 10.13
C GLY A 224 18.26 -14.71 11.03
N SER A 225 18.60 -13.81 11.95
CA SER A 225 17.67 -13.26 12.93
C SER A 225 18.05 -11.82 13.32
N GLY A 226 17.08 -11.07 13.86
CA GLY A 226 17.32 -9.74 14.44
C GLY A 226 17.29 -8.56 13.47
N GLY A 227 17.05 -8.77 12.17
CA GLY A 227 17.02 -7.69 11.19
C GLY A 227 15.85 -6.71 11.40
N GLY A 228 14.69 -7.22 11.82
CA GLY A 228 13.52 -6.40 12.13
C GLY A 228 13.73 -5.51 13.35
N GLU A 229 14.25 -6.09 14.44
CA GLU A 229 14.58 -5.37 15.67
C GLU A 229 15.66 -4.32 15.42
N GLU A 230 16.71 -4.67 14.68
CA GLU A 230 17.77 -3.73 14.36
C GLU A 230 17.26 -2.59 13.48
N THR A 231 16.39 -2.89 12.51
CA THR A 231 15.72 -1.87 11.69
C THR A 231 14.88 -0.93 12.55
N SER A 232 14.06 -1.47 13.44
CA SER A 232 13.23 -0.71 14.39
C SER A 232 14.09 0.20 15.26
N ARG A 233 15.16 -0.33 15.85
CA ARG A 233 16.09 0.44 16.70
C ARG A 233 16.76 1.58 15.93
N ARG A 234 17.26 1.32 14.72
CA ARG A 234 17.92 2.35 13.88
C ARG A 234 16.94 3.44 13.45
N LEU A 235 15.74 3.06 13.04
CA LEU A 235 14.71 4.02 12.65
C LEU A 235 14.28 4.88 13.83
N SER A 236 14.07 4.28 15.00
CA SER A 236 13.71 5.03 16.21
C SER A 236 14.79 6.06 16.58
N ALA A 237 16.05 5.67 16.50
CA ALA A 237 17.18 6.58 16.75
C ALA A 237 17.26 7.72 15.71
N LEU A 238 16.95 7.41 14.45
CA LEU A 238 16.99 8.36 13.34
C LEU A 238 15.89 9.42 13.43
N VAL A 239 14.64 8.98 13.72
CA VAL A 239 13.46 9.87 13.69
C VAL A 239 13.17 10.49 15.05
N GLY A 240 13.83 10.05 16.12
CA GLY A 240 13.66 10.58 17.48
C GLY A 240 12.35 10.17 18.17
N ILE A 241 11.61 9.22 17.60
CA ILE A 241 10.37 8.65 18.17
C ILE A 241 10.41 7.12 18.06
N ASP A 242 9.61 6.44 18.86
CA ASP A 242 9.52 4.98 18.82
C ASP A 242 8.90 4.48 17.49
N VAL A 243 9.66 3.68 16.76
CA VAL A 243 9.24 2.97 15.53
C VAL A 243 9.22 1.48 15.84
N PRO A 244 8.11 0.92 16.31
CA PRO A 244 8.07 -0.46 16.79
C PRO A 244 8.19 -1.50 15.68
N LEU A 245 8.70 -2.68 16.02
CA LEU A 245 8.51 -3.88 15.25
C LEU A 245 7.05 -4.33 15.43
N LEU A 246 6.24 -4.21 14.35
CA LEU A 246 4.81 -4.54 14.35
C LEU A 246 4.56 -6.04 14.44
N GLY A 247 5.49 -6.82 13.89
CA GLY A 247 5.42 -8.27 13.90
C GLY A 247 6.41 -8.92 12.96
N LYS A 248 6.49 -10.23 13.08
CA LYS A 248 7.30 -11.11 12.24
C LYS A 248 6.40 -12.07 11.49
N ILE A 249 6.62 -12.21 10.19
CA ILE A 249 5.90 -13.13 9.32
C ILE A 249 6.86 -14.26 8.98
N ALA A 250 6.50 -15.48 9.34
CA ALA A 250 7.29 -16.66 9.03
C ALA A 250 7.41 -16.87 7.51
N PHE A 251 8.54 -17.44 7.07
CA PHE A 251 8.66 -17.87 5.69
C PHE A 251 7.67 -19.02 5.43
N ASN A 252 6.74 -18.80 4.54
CA ASN A 252 5.73 -19.78 4.18
C ASN A 252 5.68 -19.96 2.65
N PRO A 253 5.95 -21.17 2.12
CA PRO A 253 5.85 -21.47 0.70
C PRO A 253 4.45 -21.17 0.12
N GLU A 254 3.38 -21.34 0.91
CA GLU A 254 2.00 -21.05 0.50
C GLU A 254 1.77 -19.56 0.25
N LEU A 255 2.52 -18.67 0.91
CA LEU A 255 2.48 -17.23 0.62
C LEU A 255 2.91 -16.95 -0.83
N ARG A 256 3.90 -17.70 -1.33
CA ARG A 256 4.33 -17.63 -2.74
C ARG A 256 3.30 -18.27 -3.66
N THR A 257 2.88 -19.50 -3.38
CA THR A 257 1.92 -20.23 -4.22
C THR A 257 0.60 -19.47 -4.33
N GLY A 258 0.05 -19.00 -3.20
CA GLY A 258 -1.15 -18.16 -3.21
C GLY A 258 -0.98 -16.88 -4.04
N GLY A 259 0.22 -16.30 -4.02
CA GLY A 259 0.56 -15.16 -4.88
C GLY A 259 0.60 -15.52 -6.37
N ASP A 260 1.06 -16.70 -6.74
CA ASP A 260 1.04 -17.20 -8.12
C ASP A 260 -0.39 -17.52 -8.59
N ASP A 261 -1.22 -18.06 -7.69
CA ASP A 261 -2.62 -18.42 -7.93
C ASP A 261 -3.58 -17.21 -7.85
N GLY A 262 -3.08 -16.06 -7.41
CA GLY A 262 -3.87 -14.83 -7.26
C GLY A 262 -4.82 -14.83 -6.07
N VAL A 263 -4.52 -15.64 -5.04
CA VAL A 263 -5.30 -15.73 -3.79
C VAL A 263 -4.39 -15.43 -2.61
N PRO A 264 -4.53 -14.28 -1.94
CA PRO A 264 -3.72 -13.93 -0.77
C PRO A 264 -3.85 -14.98 0.35
N LEU A 265 -2.74 -15.26 1.05
CA LEU A 265 -2.66 -16.30 2.10
C LEU A 265 -3.72 -16.12 3.19
N VAL A 266 -3.97 -14.88 3.60
CA VAL A 266 -5.02 -14.55 4.60
C VAL A 266 -6.41 -15.01 4.14
N GLN A 267 -6.62 -15.16 2.82
CA GLN A 267 -7.85 -15.69 2.24
C GLN A 267 -7.76 -17.20 2.04
N ALA A 268 -6.64 -17.72 1.54
CA ALA A 268 -6.46 -19.13 1.19
C ALA A 268 -6.28 -20.03 2.41
N ALA A 269 -5.48 -19.59 3.38
CA ALA A 269 -5.14 -20.36 4.58
C ALA A 269 -5.11 -19.43 5.82
N PRO A 270 -6.29 -18.93 6.28
CA PRO A 270 -6.37 -17.95 7.35
C PRO A 270 -5.80 -18.46 8.69
N ASP A 271 -5.81 -19.77 8.93
CA ASP A 271 -5.35 -20.38 10.16
C ASP A 271 -3.85 -20.68 10.20
N SER A 272 -3.13 -20.46 9.10
CA SER A 272 -1.67 -20.63 9.05
C SER A 272 -0.96 -19.58 9.93
N ASP A 273 0.18 -19.93 10.52
CA ASP A 273 0.97 -19.05 11.40
C ASP A 273 1.30 -17.70 10.71
N SER A 274 1.63 -17.74 9.43
CA SER A 274 1.95 -16.54 8.67
C SER A 274 0.72 -15.66 8.44
N ALA A 275 -0.45 -16.25 8.15
CA ALA A 275 -1.70 -15.52 8.03
C ALA A 275 -2.12 -14.91 9.37
N GLN A 276 -2.01 -15.65 10.47
CA GLN A 276 -2.30 -15.16 11.81
C GLN A 276 -1.37 -14.00 12.21
N SER A 277 -0.08 -14.08 11.86
CA SER A 277 0.86 -12.97 12.07
C SER A 277 0.43 -11.72 11.30
N ILE A 278 0.00 -11.85 10.05
CA ILE A 278 -0.48 -10.72 9.23
C ILE A 278 -1.78 -10.14 9.83
N LEU A 279 -2.71 -10.99 10.26
CA LEU A 279 -3.96 -10.55 10.91
C LEU A 279 -3.68 -9.78 12.21
N ALA A 280 -2.71 -10.23 13.01
CA ALA A 280 -2.28 -9.55 14.23
C ALA A 280 -1.64 -8.18 13.91
N ILE A 281 -0.77 -8.10 12.91
CA ILE A 281 -0.19 -6.84 12.43
C ILE A 281 -1.29 -5.87 11.96
N ALA A 282 -2.25 -6.38 11.19
CA ALA A 282 -3.40 -5.58 10.75
C ALA A 282 -4.20 -5.04 11.94
N GLU A 283 -4.39 -5.83 12.99
CA GLU A 283 -5.08 -5.39 14.20
C GLU A 283 -4.33 -4.28 14.93
N ILE A 284 -3.01 -4.38 15.06
CA ILE A 284 -2.17 -3.33 15.64
C ILE A 284 -2.30 -2.02 14.83
N LEU A 285 -2.26 -2.13 13.50
CA LEU A 285 -2.38 -0.96 12.61
C LEU A 285 -3.77 -0.32 12.69
N VAL A 286 -4.85 -1.10 12.80
CA VAL A 286 -6.23 -0.57 12.93
C VAL A 286 -6.43 0.17 14.26
N LYS A 287 -5.90 -0.36 15.36
CA LYS A 287 -6.03 0.26 16.71
C LYS A 287 -5.29 1.60 16.83
N ARG A 288 -4.31 1.87 15.97
CA ARG A 288 -3.59 3.14 15.98
C ARG A 288 -4.46 4.23 15.37
N SER A 289 -4.76 5.26 16.14
CA SER A 289 -5.47 6.44 15.66
C SER A 289 -4.67 7.15 14.55
N LYS A 290 -5.39 7.76 13.61
CA LYS A 290 -4.78 8.68 12.63
C LYS A 290 -3.99 9.75 13.39
N SER A 291 -2.77 10.06 12.92
CA SER A 291 -1.99 11.16 13.49
C SER A 291 -2.73 12.48 13.28
N LEU A 292 -2.85 13.26 14.33
CA LEU A 292 -3.36 14.64 14.28
C LEU A 292 -2.25 15.66 13.99
N VAL A 293 -1.03 15.21 13.73
CA VAL A 293 0.10 16.09 13.39
C VAL A 293 -0.22 16.81 12.07
N GLY A 294 -0.20 18.14 12.12
CA GLY A 294 -0.53 18.99 10.97
C GLY A 294 -2.02 19.34 10.81
N VAL A 295 -2.91 18.77 11.59
CA VAL A 295 -4.31 19.23 11.69
C VAL A 295 -4.33 20.55 12.46
N ARG A 296 -4.76 21.63 11.80
CA ARG A 296 -5.02 22.89 12.50
C ARG A 296 -6.17 22.66 13.47
N LEU A 297 -5.86 22.61 14.74
CA LEU A 297 -6.89 22.73 15.77
C LEU A 297 -7.48 24.14 15.63
N GLY A 298 -8.77 24.24 15.30
CA GLY A 298 -9.47 25.52 15.14
C GLY A 298 -9.62 26.31 16.46
N ILE A 299 -8.62 26.28 17.30
CA ILE A 299 -8.53 27.02 18.56
C ILE A 299 -7.73 28.27 18.26
N SER A 300 -8.43 29.39 18.00
CA SER A 300 -7.82 30.71 18.08
C SER A 300 -7.82 31.12 19.55
N PRO A 301 -6.71 31.55 20.12
CA PRO A 301 -6.74 32.21 21.45
C PRO A 301 -7.60 33.47 21.30
N GLU A 302 -8.67 33.57 22.08
CA GLU A 302 -9.40 34.82 22.20
C GLU A 302 -8.41 35.86 22.71
N SER A 303 -8.18 36.88 21.89
CA SER A 303 -7.42 38.08 22.32
C SER A 303 -8.26 38.83 23.35
N ASN A 304 -7.87 38.76 24.61
CA ASN A 304 -8.31 39.71 25.62
C ASN A 304 -7.72 41.09 25.34
#